data_63568dad04e4031f8ce7838e2c660ba3
#
_entry.id   63568dad04e4031f8ce7838e2c660ba3
#
_cell.length_a   1.000
_cell.length_b   1.000
_cell.length_c   1.000
_cell.angle_alpha   90.00
_cell.angle_beta   90.00
_cell.angle_gamma   90.00
#
_symmetry.space_group_name_H-M   'P 1'
#
loop_
_entity.id
_entity.type
_entity.pdbx_description
1 polymer ?
#
loop_
_entity_poly.entity_id
_entity_poly.type
_entity_poly.pdbx_seq_one_letter_code
_entity_poly.pdbx_strand_id
1 'polypeptide(L)'
;MEQPIFQKRFTLYGNDCDCFGRVKPSTILSMLQEAAGEQCNGWHMSWEEMAEKGLFWAITRQTVSITRLPRAYETVNIETWPMPATRVAYPRATIAFDADGNELFRCIALWILMDLNSRAMVLPGKSGIEYAGIERGGELPSPKSLTPKNLPAATERKVRFGQLDRNGHMNNTKYLEWAMDLLPGEFHREHELKEFTVCYLSESREGDRVTLRHGLEDGTLQVDATRPDPNDENKTHRVFAVRAEFA
;
A
#
# COMPACT_ATOMS: atom_id res chain seq x y z
N MET A 1 5.32 1.11 -28.47
CA MET A 1 5.22 0.85 -27.01
C MET A 1 5.10 2.19 -26.33
N GLU A 2 4.03 2.37 -25.56
CA GLU A 2 3.81 3.59 -24.78
C GLU A 2 4.96 3.80 -23.79
N GLN A 3 5.13 5.07 -23.36
CA GLN A 3 6.24 5.45 -22.48
C GLN A 3 6.24 4.57 -21.22
N PRO A 4 7.38 3.96 -20.87
CA PRO A 4 7.46 3.07 -19.70
C PRO A 4 7.29 3.83 -18.39
N ILE A 5 7.51 5.15 -18.34
CA ILE A 5 7.24 6.02 -17.20
C ILE A 5 5.89 6.69 -17.41
N PHE A 6 4.95 6.40 -16.53
CA PHE A 6 3.63 7.01 -16.53
C PHE A 6 3.62 8.22 -15.60
N GLN A 7 3.02 9.32 -16.08
CA GLN A 7 2.89 10.54 -15.29
C GLN A 7 1.43 10.84 -15.02
N LYS A 8 1.11 11.15 -13.76
CA LYS A 8 -0.23 11.55 -13.34
C LYS A 8 -0.16 12.72 -12.37
N ARG A 9 -1.05 13.70 -12.58
CA ARG A 9 -1.21 14.85 -11.69
C ARG A 9 -2.43 14.65 -10.81
N PHE A 10 -2.26 14.94 -9.53
CA PHE A 10 -3.33 15.01 -8.55
C PHE A 10 -3.41 16.42 -7.94
N THR A 11 -4.60 16.87 -7.62
CA THR A 11 -4.82 18.05 -6.78
C THR A 11 -5.41 17.56 -5.48
N LEU A 12 -4.79 17.91 -4.36
CA LEU A 12 -5.27 17.54 -3.03
C LEU A 12 -6.38 18.48 -2.58
N TYR A 13 -7.40 17.92 -1.95
CA TYR A 13 -8.50 18.65 -1.35
C TYR A 13 -8.57 18.40 0.16
N GLY A 14 -9.47 19.10 0.85
CA GLY A 14 -9.59 18.97 2.30
C GLY A 14 -9.83 17.54 2.79
N ASN A 15 -10.58 16.72 2.04
CA ASN A 15 -10.86 15.33 2.39
C ASN A 15 -9.64 14.40 2.26
N ASP A 16 -8.65 14.82 1.47
CA ASP A 16 -7.39 14.08 1.26
C ASP A 16 -6.40 14.28 2.40
N CYS A 17 -6.67 15.27 3.26
CA CYS A 17 -5.79 15.72 4.30
C CYS A 17 -6.32 15.41 5.72
N ASP A 18 -5.40 15.37 6.66
CA ASP A 18 -5.69 15.26 8.10
C ASP A 18 -6.17 16.62 8.66
N CYS A 19 -6.51 16.66 9.94
CA CYS A 19 -6.94 17.88 10.63
C CYS A 19 -5.84 18.94 10.79
N PHE A 20 -4.61 18.63 10.42
CA PHE A 20 -3.46 19.55 10.37
C PHE A 20 -3.17 20.04 8.94
N GLY A 21 -4.01 19.66 7.97
CA GLY A 21 -3.89 20.03 6.57
C GLY A 21 -2.78 19.27 5.81
N ARG A 22 -2.23 18.18 6.35
CA ARG A 22 -1.24 17.34 5.69
C ARG A 22 -1.95 16.16 5.01
N VAL A 23 -1.47 15.73 3.86
CA VAL A 23 -2.02 14.56 3.16
C VAL A 23 -2.03 13.33 4.08
N LYS A 24 -3.14 12.61 4.10
CA LYS A 24 -3.23 11.33 4.83
C LYS A 24 -2.34 10.27 4.18
N PRO A 25 -1.65 9.44 4.95
CA PRO A 25 -0.87 8.32 4.39
C PRO A 25 -1.70 7.38 3.52
N SER A 26 -2.98 7.17 3.84
CA SER A 26 -3.92 6.41 3.00
C SER A 26 -4.22 7.06 1.67
N THR A 27 -4.25 8.40 1.60
CA THR A 27 -4.40 9.14 0.33
C THR A 27 -3.15 8.97 -0.54
N ILE A 28 -1.95 8.96 0.05
CA ILE A 28 -0.71 8.60 -0.69
C ILE A 28 -0.87 7.23 -1.34
N LEU A 29 -1.30 6.21 -0.57
CA LEU A 29 -1.51 4.87 -1.11
C LEU A 29 -2.56 4.84 -2.23
N SER A 30 -3.63 5.62 -2.10
CA SER A 30 -4.66 5.74 -3.15
C SER A 30 -4.07 6.32 -4.43
N MET A 31 -3.32 7.42 -4.35
CA MET A 31 -2.67 8.04 -5.52
C MET A 31 -1.70 7.07 -6.21
N LEU A 32 -0.93 6.29 -5.45
CA LEU A 32 -0.01 5.28 -5.99
C LEU A 32 -0.76 4.17 -6.74
N GLN A 33 -1.86 3.68 -6.20
CA GLN A 33 -2.68 2.63 -6.82
C GLN A 33 -3.42 3.15 -8.06
N GLU A 34 -3.96 4.36 -8.02
CA GLU A 34 -4.62 5.01 -9.15
C GLU A 34 -3.67 5.20 -10.33
N ALA A 35 -2.47 5.75 -10.09
CA ALA A 35 -1.49 5.95 -11.14
C ALA A 35 -1.02 4.63 -11.76
N ALA A 36 -0.80 3.61 -10.92
CA ALA A 36 -0.44 2.26 -11.38
C ALA A 36 -1.56 1.61 -12.20
N GLY A 37 -2.80 1.70 -11.72
CA GLY A 37 -3.97 1.13 -12.39
C GLY A 37 -4.23 1.77 -13.75
N GLU A 38 -4.12 3.09 -13.85
CA GLU A 38 -4.31 3.81 -15.11
C GLU A 38 -3.25 3.43 -16.16
N GLN A 39 -1.99 3.28 -15.77
CA GLN A 39 -0.97 2.76 -16.68
C GLN A 39 -1.27 1.32 -17.12
N CYS A 40 -1.70 0.45 -16.20
CA CYS A 40 -2.07 -0.92 -16.53
C CYS A 40 -3.26 -0.96 -17.50
N ASN A 41 -4.25 -0.08 -17.34
CA ASN A 41 -5.37 0.05 -18.28
C ASN A 41 -4.88 0.38 -19.70
N GLY A 42 -3.93 1.32 -19.84
CA GLY A 42 -3.31 1.65 -21.12
C GLY A 42 -2.52 0.50 -21.77
N TRP A 43 -2.12 -0.50 -20.98
CA TRP A 43 -1.41 -1.69 -21.46
C TRP A 43 -2.27 -2.94 -21.63
N HIS A 44 -3.58 -2.82 -21.62
CA HIS A 44 -4.50 -3.95 -21.67
C HIS A 44 -4.28 -4.96 -20.53
N MET A 45 -4.04 -4.42 -19.34
CA MET A 45 -3.89 -5.16 -18.08
C MET A 45 -4.85 -4.60 -17.02
N SER A 46 -5.99 -4.06 -17.44
CA SER A 46 -7.07 -3.66 -16.54
C SER A 46 -7.55 -4.84 -15.71
N TRP A 47 -8.32 -4.55 -14.67
CA TRP A 47 -8.88 -5.61 -13.83
C TRP A 47 -9.75 -6.58 -14.64
N GLU A 48 -10.58 -6.05 -15.55
CA GLU A 48 -11.48 -6.80 -16.42
C GLU A 48 -10.67 -7.71 -17.37
N GLU A 49 -9.70 -7.16 -18.06
CA GLU A 49 -8.84 -7.90 -18.99
C GLU A 49 -7.99 -8.97 -18.29
N MET A 50 -7.54 -8.69 -17.06
CA MET A 50 -6.83 -9.68 -16.26
C MET A 50 -7.77 -10.78 -15.77
N ALA A 51 -9.00 -10.44 -15.37
CA ALA A 51 -10.01 -11.40 -14.96
C ALA A 51 -10.42 -12.34 -16.12
N GLU A 52 -10.51 -11.85 -17.35
CA GLU A 52 -10.72 -12.68 -18.56
C GLU A 52 -9.59 -13.69 -18.76
N LYS A 53 -8.37 -13.37 -18.34
CA LYS A 53 -7.23 -14.29 -18.33
C LYS A 53 -7.21 -15.22 -17.12
N GLY A 54 -8.20 -15.12 -16.23
CA GLY A 54 -8.26 -15.87 -14.96
C GLY A 54 -7.25 -15.39 -13.92
N LEU A 55 -6.76 -14.14 -14.02
CA LEU A 55 -5.72 -13.58 -13.18
C LEU A 55 -6.20 -12.29 -12.50
N PHE A 56 -5.53 -11.93 -11.41
CA PHE A 56 -5.64 -10.60 -10.80
C PHE A 56 -4.35 -10.17 -10.13
N TRP A 57 -4.15 -8.84 -10.05
CA TRP A 57 -3.04 -8.24 -9.35
C TRP A 57 -3.30 -8.16 -7.85
N ALA A 58 -2.34 -8.57 -7.05
CA ALA A 58 -2.35 -8.36 -5.60
C ALA A 58 -1.07 -7.68 -5.15
N ILE A 59 -1.21 -6.64 -4.33
CA ILE A 59 -0.06 -6.01 -3.67
C ILE A 59 0.29 -6.82 -2.42
N THR A 60 1.59 -7.10 -2.24
CA THR A 60 2.05 -7.85 -1.06
C THR A 60 2.71 -6.96 -0.03
N ARG A 61 3.42 -5.94 -0.48
CA ARG A 61 4.07 -4.97 0.41
C ARG A 61 4.51 -3.73 -0.34
N GLN A 62 4.65 -2.63 0.39
CA GLN A 62 5.20 -1.39 -0.13
C GLN A 62 5.86 -0.59 0.97
N THR A 63 6.91 0.14 0.61
CA THR A 63 7.57 1.13 1.46
C THR A 63 7.47 2.48 0.80
N VAL A 64 7.05 3.47 1.58
CA VAL A 64 7.01 4.89 1.18
C VAL A 64 7.94 5.66 2.09
N SER A 65 8.93 6.32 1.50
CA SER A 65 9.83 7.25 2.19
C SER A 65 9.40 8.67 1.85
N ILE A 66 9.26 9.53 2.86
CA ILE A 66 8.62 10.85 2.76
C ILE A 66 9.66 11.93 3.04
N THR A 67 9.90 12.77 2.04
CA THR A 67 10.72 13.98 2.19
C THR A 67 9.90 15.08 2.84
N ARG A 68 8.67 15.30 2.34
CA ARG A 68 7.70 16.26 2.86
C ARG A 68 6.28 15.75 2.55
N LEU A 69 5.38 15.82 3.52
CA LEU A 69 3.95 15.60 3.29
C LEU A 69 3.36 16.82 2.55
N PRO A 70 2.75 16.63 1.38
CA PRO A 70 2.03 17.70 0.71
C PRO A 70 0.79 18.12 1.50
N ARG A 71 0.31 19.34 1.26
CA ARG A 71 -0.81 19.94 1.97
C ARG A 71 -2.05 20.07 1.08
N ALA A 72 -3.17 20.38 1.71
CA ALA A 72 -4.41 20.67 0.99
C ALA A 72 -4.19 21.80 -0.05
N TYR A 73 -4.78 21.59 -1.23
CA TYR A 73 -4.70 22.45 -2.42
C TYR A 73 -3.34 22.44 -3.15
N GLU A 74 -2.37 21.66 -2.68
CA GLU A 74 -1.15 21.42 -3.44
C GLU A 74 -1.40 20.46 -4.61
N THR A 75 -0.59 20.61 -5.64
CA THR A 75 -0.50 19.68 -6.76
C THR A 75 0.59 18.66 -6.48
N VAL A 76 0.28 17.39 -6.71
CA VAL A 76 1.23 16.27 -6.64
C VAL A 76 1.37 15.69 -8.04
N ASN A 77 2.59 15.74 -8.60
CA ASN A 77 2.93 15.12 -9.87
C ASN A 77 3.61 13.78 -9.59
N ILE A 78 2.99 12.68 -10.02
CA ILE A 78 3.51 11.33 -9.83
C ILE A 78 4.15 10.83 -11.11
N GLU A 79 5.38 10.30 -11.00
CA GLU A 79 6.01 9.43 -11.99
C GLU A 79 6.02 8.01 -11.45
N THR A 80 5.48 7.05 -12.22
CA THR A 80 5.50 5.63 -11.85
C THR A 80 5.91 4.75 -13.02
N TRP A 81 6.62 3.67 -12.72
CA TRP A 81 7.07 2.72 -13.74
C TRP A 81 7.24 1.31 -13.15
N PRO A 82 7.01 0.26 -13.95
CA PRO A 82 7.38 -1.09 -13.56
C PRO A 82 8.90 -1.25 -13.62
N MET A 83 9.45 -1.92 -12.64
CA MET A 83 10.83 -2.40 -12.65
C MET A 83 10.89 -3.81 -13.25
N PRO A 84 12.07 -4.32 -13.63
CA PRO A 84 12.18 -5.70 -14.09
C PRO A 84 11.56 -6.69 -13.11
N ALA A 85 10.78 -7.64 -13.61
CA ALA A 85 10.17 -8.66 -12.79
C ALA A 85 11.24 -9.50 -12.07
N THR A 86 11.00 -9.80 -10.81
CA THR A 86 11.82 -10.75 -10.07
C THR A 86 11.31 -12.16 -10.31
N ARG A 87 11.94 -13.16 -9.67
CA ARG A 87 11.48 -14.55 -9.75
C ARG A 87 10.06 -14.75 -9.23
N VAL A 88 9.57 -13.89 -8.32
CA VAL A 88 8.31 -14.08 -7.60
C VAL A 88 7.37 -12.85 -7.61
N ALA A 89 7.83 -11.69 -8.04
CA ALA A 89 7.06 -10.45 -7.94
C ALA A 89 7.35 -9.48 -9.10
N TYR A 90 6.47 -8.52 -9.27
CA TYR A 90 6.56 -7.40 -10.20
C TYR A 90 6.74 -6.10 -9.38
N PRO A 91 7.99 -5.64 -9.18
CA PRO A 91 8.22 -4.40 -8.48
C PRO A 91 7.77 -3.20 -9.30
N ARG A 92 7.25 -2.19 -8.63
CA ARG A 92 6.88 -0.90 -9.22
C ARG A 92 7.48 0.22 -8.40
N ALA A 93 8.17 1.11 -9.08
CA ALA A 93 8.72 2.32 -8.49
C ALA A 93 7.80 3.51 -8.74
N THR A 94 7.80 4.45 -7.81
CA THR A 94 7.07 5.72 -7.92
C THR A 94 7.86 6.82 -7.23
N ILE A 95 7.89 8.02 -7.83
CA ILE A 95 8.38 9.24 -7.20
C ILE A 95 7.30 10.31 -7.39
N ALA A 96 7.04 11.09 -6.37
CA ALA A 96 6.11 12.20 -6.38
C ALA A 96 6.82 13.53 -6.17
N PHE A 97 6.41 14.54 -6.91
CA PHE A 97 6.97 15.89 -6.91
C PHE A 97 5.88 16.94 -6.68
N ASP A 98 6.26 18.07 -6.10
CA ASP A 98 5.40 19.24 -6.05
C ASP A 98 5.34 19.98 -7.40
N ALA A 99 4.68 21.13 -7.45
CA ALA A 99 4.55 21.93 -8.67
C ALA A 99 5.89 22.52 -9.13
N ASP A 100 6.84 22.69 -8.25
CA ASP A 100 8.17 23.26 -8.52
C ASP A 100 9.22 22.16 -8.85
N GLY A 101 8.80 20.89 -8.82
CA GLY A 101 9.67 19.74 -9.12
C GLY A 101 10.49 19.24 -7.92
N ASN A 102 10.19 19.69 -6.69
CA ASN A 102 10.82 19.14 -5.50
C ASN A 102 10.17 17.81 -5.12
N GLU A 103 10.99 16.85 -4.69
CA GLU A 103 10.49 15.55 -4.30
C GLU A 103 9.68 15.61 -3.00
N LEU A 104 8.50 15.01 -3.02
CA LEU A 104 7.59 14.87 -1.89
C LEU A 104 7.75 13.53 -1.19
N PHE A 105 7.66 12.45 -1.96
CA PHE A 105 7.83 11.09 -1.46
C PHE A 105 8.20 10.13 -2.60
N ARG A 106 8.73 8.98 -2.22
CA ARG A 106 9.09 7.88 -3.14
C ARG A 106 8.60 6.55 -2.61
N CYS A 107 8.37 5.59 -3.50
CA CYS A 107 7.82 4.29 -3.14
C CYS A 107 8.38 3.17 -4.01
N ILE A 108 8.57 1.99 -3.40
CA ILE A 108 8.56 0.71 -4.11
C ILE A 108 7.40 -0.12 -3.59
N ALA A 109 6.61 -0.64 -4.52
CA ALA A 109 5.54 -1.60 -4.25
C ALA A 109 5.85 -2.95 -4.93
N LEU A 110 5.60 -4.05 -4.23
CA LEU A 110 5.75 -5.40 -4.76
C LEU A 110 4.38 -5.99 -5.06
N TRP A 111 4.14 -6.25 -6.33
CA TRP A 111 2.92 -6.87 -6.83
C TRP A 111 3.18 -8.33 -7.21
N ILE A 112 2.15 -9.15 -7.08
CA ILE A 112 2.13 -10.52 -7.57
C ILE A 112 0.89 -10.75 -8.42
N LEU A 113 0.94 -11.76 -9.26
CA LEU A 113 -0.24 -12.29 -9.94
C LEU A 113 -0.79 -13.46 -9.15
N MET A 114 -2.11 -13.50 -9.07
CA MET A 114 -2.87 -14.57 -8.45
C MET A 114 -3.84 -15.15 -9.46
N ASP A 115 -4.00 -16.45 -9.45
CA ASP A 115 -5.08 -17.12 -10.16
C ASP A 115 -6.42 -16.83 -9.50
N LEU A 116 -7.40 -16.44 -10.29
CA LEU A 116 -8.71 -15.97 -9.80
C LEU A 116 -9.51 -17.06 -9.07
N ASN A 117 -9.36 -18.31 -9.51
CA ASN A 117 -10.15 -19.44 -9.00
C ASN A 117 -9.44 -20.14 -7.83
N SER A 118 -8.19 -20.55 -8.05
CA SER A 118 -7.42 -21.30 -7.04
C SER A 118 -6.82 -20.43 -5.94
N ARG A 119 -6.77 -19.11 -6.16
CA ARG A 119 -6.10 -18.13 -5.28
C ARG A 119 -4.60 -18.44 -5.07
N ALA A 120 -4.03 -19.22 -5.96
CA ALA A 120 -2.60 -19.53 -5.96
C ALA A 120 -1.80 -18.42 -6.65
N MET A 121 -0.58 -18.19 -6.20
CA MET A 121 0.35 -17.25 -6.83
C MET A 121 0.82 -17.79 -8.19
N VAL A 122 0.76 -16.96 -9.21
CA VAL A 122 1.30 -17.24 -10.54
C VAL A 122 2.65 -16.53 -10.69
N LEU A 123 3.71 -17.31 -10.86
CA LEU A 123 5.06 -16.77 -10.98
C LEU A 123 5.24 -15.97 -12.27
N PRO A 124 6.03 -14.87 -12.28
CA PRO A 124 6.27 -14.07 -13.48
C PRO A 124 6.65 -14.87 -14.72
N GLY A 125 7.58 -15.82 -14.59
CA GLY A 125 8.00 -16.67 -15.72
C GLY A 125 6.96 -17.67 -16.23
N LYS A 126 5.77 -17.74 -15.61
CA LYS A 126 4.66 -18.62 -16.00
C LYS A 126 3.37 -17.86 -16.30
N SER A 127 3.37 -16.56 -16.14
CA SER A 127 2.17 -15.72 -16.22
C SER A 127 1.73 -15.41 -17.65
N GLY A 128 2.65 -15.45 -18.61
CA GLY A 128 2.42 -14.93 -19.97
C GLY A 128 2.30 -13.41 -20.04
N ILE A 129 2.58 -12.69 -18.94
CA ILE A 129 2.59 -11.23 -18.91
C ILE A 129 3.99 -10.74 -19.28
N GLU A 130 4.05 -10.02 -20.38
CA GLU A 130 5.28 -9.38 -20.87
C GLU A 130 5.14 -7.85 -20.76
N TYR A 131 6.13 -7.19 -20.19
CA TYR A 131 6.27 -5.75 -20.17
C TYR A 131 7.74 -5.34 -20.11
N ALA A 132 8.04 -4.14 -20.59
CA ALA A 132 9.39 -3.59 -20.49
C ALA A 132 9.59 -2.96 -19.09
N GLY A 133 10.22 -3.68 -18.19
CA GLY A 133 10.66 -3.12 -16.89
C GLY A 133 11.85 -2.17 -17.10
N ILE A 134 11.91 -1.09 -16.30
CA ILE A 134 13.02 -0.12 -16.34
C ILE A 134 13.95 -0.38 -15.15
N GLU A 135 15.24 -0.50 -15.45
CA GLU A 135 16.31 -0.54 -14.45
C GLU A 135 16.63 0.87 -13.91
N ARG A 136 15.62 1.50 -13.32
CA ARG A 136 15.73 2.78 -12.61
C ARG A 136 15.09 2.61 -11.24
N GLY A 137 15.63 3.24 -10.22
CA GLY A 137 15.05 3.22 -8.88
C GLY A 137 15.69 2.19 -7.94
N GLY A 138 16.86 1.67 -8.27
CA GLY A 138 17.61 0.78 -7.38
C GLY A 138 18.04 1.42 -6.06
N GLU A 139 18.06 2.75 -6.01
CA GLU A 139 18.30 3.57 -4.83
C GLU A 139 17.04 3.76 -3.95
N LEU A 140 15.85 3.34 -4.44
CA LEU A 140 14.61 3.48 -3.71
C LEU A 140 14.48 2.43 -2.61
N PRO A 141 13.68 2.71 -1.56
CA PRO A 141 13.53 1.80 -0.42
C PRO A 141 12.85 0.49 -0.83
N SER A 142 13.60 -0.61 -0.80
CA SER A 142 13.04 -1.93 -1.10
C SER A 142 12.20 -2.45 0.08
N PRO A 143 10.90 -2.77 -0.12
CA PRO A 143 10.04 -3.19 0.97
C PRO A 143 10.45 -4.56 1.52
N LYS A 144 10.79 -4.60 2.81
CA LYS A 144 11.16 -5.81 3.54
C LYS A 144 9.94 -6.47 4.18
N SER A 145 9.99 -7.76 4.40
CA SER A 145 9.01 -8.45 5.24
C SER A 145 9.10 -7.96 6.67
N LEU A 146 7.94 -7.70 7.29
CA LEU A 146 7.88 -7.25 8.66
C LEU A 146 7.61 -8.43 9.61
N THR A 147 8.39 -8.48 10.69
CA THR A 147 8.18 -9.36 11.84
C THR A 147 8.17 -8.51 13.11
N PRO A 148 7.08 -7.76 13.36
CA PRO A 148 6.99 -6.84 14.49
C PRO A 148 7.23 -7.54 15.82
N LYS A 149 7.88 -6.84 16.74
CA LYS A 149 8.22 -7.31 18.09
C LYS A 149 7.85 -6.22 19.12
N ASN A 150 7.79 -6.60 20.39
CA ASN A 150 7.48 -5.66 21.49
C ASN A 150 6.14 -4.94 21.27
N LEU A 151 5.06 -5.73 21.15
CA LEU A 151 3.71 -5.25 20.89
C LEU A 151 2.86 -5.37 22.18
N PRO A 152 3.03 -4.46 23.16
CA PRO A 152 2.39 -4.57 24.47
C PRO A 152 0.90 -4.29 24.46
N ALA A 153 0.43 -3.52 23.49
CA ALA A 153 -0.97 -3.11 23.39
C ALA A 153 -1.72 -3.90 22.31
N ALA A 154 -3.03 -4.03 22.47
CA ALA A 154 -3.91 -4.66 21.49
C ALA A 154 -5.24 -3.91 21.39
N THR A 155 -5.72 -3.73 20.16
CA THR A 155 -7.00 -3.11 19.83
C THR A 155 -7.76 -3.98 18.84
N GLU A 156 -9.04 -4.23 19.07
CA GLU A 156 -9.88 -4.93 18.10
C GLU A 156 -10.58 -3.94 17.15
N ARG A 157 -10.58 -4.24 15.87
CA ARG A 157 -11.33 -3.55 14.84
C ARG A 157 -12.22 -4.53 14.07
N LYS A 158 -13.36 -4.05 13.59
CA LYS A 158 -14.27 -4.83 12.75
C LYS A 158 -14.34 -4.18 11.37
N VAL A 159 -14.15 -4.98 10.32
CA VAL A 159 -14.28 -4.50 8.92
C VAL A 159 -15.73 -4.11 8.65
N ARG A 160 -15.94 -2.92 8.09
CA ARG A 160 -17.24 -2.33 7.79
C ARG A 160 -17.39 -2.15 6.27
N PHE A 161 -18.64 -2.11 5.80
CA PHE A 161 -19.00 -1.92 4.39
C PHE A 161 -18.23 -0.76 3.73
N GLY A 162 -18.16 0.41 4.35
CA GLY A 162 -17.47 1.59 3.78
C GLY A 162 -15.93 1.45 3.67
N GLN A 163 -15.37 0.34 4.11
CA GLN A 163 -13.93 0.04 4.00
C GLN A 163 -13.62 -0.96 2.88
N LEU A 164 -14.66 -1.47 2.20
CA LEU A 164 -14.48 -2.47 1.15
C LEU A 164 -14.11 -1.81 -0.18
N ASP A 165 -13.33 -2.52 -0.96
CA ASP A 165 -13.10 -2.24 -2.37
C ASP A 165 -14.15 -2.91 -3.28
N ARG A 166 -14.02 -2.73 -4.58
CA ARG A 166 -14.92 -3.34 -5.59
C ARG A 166 -14.89 -4.88 -5.62
N ASN A 167 -13.88 -5.50 -5.00
CA ASN A 167 -13.76 -6.96 -4.90
C ASN A 167 -14.45 -7.52 -3.64
N GLY A 168 -15.03 -6.64 -2.81
CA GLY A 168 -15.66 -7.01 -1.55
C GLY A 168 -14.65 -7.34 -0.43
N HIS A 169 -13.40 -6.94 -0.60
CA HIS A 169 -12.35 -7.05 0.40
C HIS A 169 -12.03 -5.68 1.00
N MET A 170 -11.48 -5.67 2.20
CA MET A 170 -11.00 -4.45 2.82
C MET A 170 -9.94 -3.80 1.93
N ASN A 171 -10.17 -2.54 1.55
CA ASN A 171 -9.26 -1.79 0.71
C ASN A 171 -7.89 -1.65 1.38
N ASN A 172 -6.82 -1.85 0.60
CA ASN A 172 -5.44 -1.84 1.08
C ASN A 172 -5.06 -0.58 1.86
N THR A 173 -5.63 0.58 1.50
CA THR A 173 -5.36 1.85 2.16
C THR A 173 -5.89 1.89 3.60
N LYS A 174 -6.96 1.13 3.89
CA LYS A 174 -7.62 1.11 5.19
C LYS A 174 -6.81 0.42 6.29
N TYR A 175 -5.96 -0.51 5.92
CA TYR A 175 -5.04 -1.13 6.88
C TYR A 175 -4.06 -0.10 7.49
N LEU A 176 -3.57 0.82 6.66
CA LEU A 176 -2.70 1.89 7.14
C LEU A 176 -3.48 2.93 7.96
N GLU A 177 -4.72 3.28 7.58
CA GLU A 177 -5.58 4.13 8.40
C GLU A 177 -5.75 3.55 9.80
N TRP A 178 -6.07 2.26 9.90
CA TRP A 178 -6.22 1.59 11.19
C TRP A 178 -4.94 1.63 12.03
N ALA A 179 -3.78 1.52 11.41
CA ALA A 179 -2.50 1.63 12.10
C ALA A 179 -2.25 3.05 12.61
N MET A 180 -2.51 4.08 11.78
CA MET A 180 -2.35 5.48 12.19
C MET A 180 -3.31 5.88 13.32
N ASP A 181 -4.54 5.37 13.30
CA ASP A 181 -5.56 5.60 14.33
C ASP A 181 -5.19 5.00 15.71
N LEU A 182 -4.13 4.21 15.84
CA LEU A 182 -3.63 3.71 17.12
C LEU A 182 -2.89 4.79 17.92
N LEU A 183 -2.46 5.83 17.25
CA LEU A 183 -1.75 6.97 17.85
C LEU A 183 -2.71 8.13 18.09
N PRO A 184 -2.60 8.83 19.22
CA PRO A 184 -3.46 9.97 19.51
C PRO A 184 -3.17 11.17 18.59
N GLY A 185 -4.17 12.02 18.37
CA GLY A 185 -4.02 13.21 17.52
C GLY A 185 -2.91 14.16 17.95
N GLU A 186 -2.61 14.23 19.25
CA GLU A 186 -1.50 15.04 19.78
C GLU A 186 -0.15 14.51 19.28
N PHE A 187 0.04 13.20 19.24
CA PHE A 187 1.24 12.60 18.68
C PHE A 187 1.43 13.01 17.22
N HIS A 188 0.37 12.91 16.41
CA HIS A 188 0.41 13.34 15.02
C HIS A 188 0.65 14.84 14.85
N ARG A 189 0.28 15.66 15.82
CA ARG A 189 0.57 17.10 15.79
C ARG A 189 2.06 17.39 15.97
N GLU A 190 2.70 16.66 16.86
CA GLU A 190 4.07 16.90 17.30
C GLU A 190 5.12 16.18 16.46
N HIS A 191 4.71 15.14 15.73
CA HIS A 191 5.62 14.29 14.95
C HIS A 191 5.20 14.23 13.49
N GLU A 192 6.18 14.17 12.61
CA GLU A 192 5.97 13.99 11.18
C GLU A 192 6.31 12.57 10.75
N LEU A 193 5.42 11.95 9.98
CA LEU A 193 5.68 10.65 9.36
C LEU A 193 6.79 10.80 8.31
N LYS A 194 7.85 10.01 8.42
CA LYS A 194 9.02 10.01 7.52
C LYS A 194 9.08 8.78 6.63
N GLU A 195 8.70 7.64 7.13
CA GLU A 195 8.66 6.40 6.35
C GLU A 195 7.56 5.48 6.87
N PHE A 196 6.97 4.72 5.98
CA PHE A 196 6.17 3.58 6.40
C PHE A 196 6.33 2.40 5.44
N THR A 197 6.24 1.20 6.01
CA THR A 197 6.13 -0.06 5.27
C THR A 197 4.84 -0.75 5.66
N VAL A 198 4.08 -1.20 4.65
CA VAL A 198 2.89 -2.05 4.85
C VAL A 198 3.14 -3.40 4.18
N CYS A 199 2.91 -4.49 4.93
CA CYS A 199 2.86 -5.85 4.40
C CYS A 199 1.41 -6.33 4.44
N TYR A 200 0.87 -6.72 3.30
CA TYR A 200 -0.46 -7.32 3.15
C TYR A 200 -0.30 -8.84 3.10
N LEU A 201 -0.88 -9.54 4.06
CA LEU A 201 -0.61 -10.96 4.30
C LEU A 201 -1.83 -11.85 4.02
N SER A 202 -3.03 -11.35 4.30
CA SER A 202 -4.29 -11.98 3.89
C SER A 202 -5.41 -10.95 3.74
N GLU A 203 -6.38 -11.27 2.91
CA GLU A 203 -7.58 -10.45 2.69
C GLU A 203 -8.49 -10.48 3.91
N SER A 204 -9.20 -9.38 4.15
CA SER A 204 -10.29 -9.30 5.12
C SER A 204 -11.60 -8.92 4.44
N ARG A 205 -12.72 -9.40 4.97
CA ARG A 205 -14.06 -9.16 4.44
C ARG A 205 -14.93 -8.45 5.46
N GLU A 206 -16.07 -7.95 5.02
CA GLU A 206 -17.05 -7.36 5.92
C GLU A 206 -17.39 -8.30 7.08
N GLY A 207 -17.37 -7.74 8.28
CA GLY A 207 -17.65 -8.46 9.50
C GLY A 207 -16.46 -9.09 10.20
N ASP A 208 -15.33 -9.28 9.49
CA ASP A 208 -14.10 -9.82 10.09
C ASP A 208 -13.66 -8.96 11.28
N ARG A 209 -13.31 -9.65 12.39
CA ARG A 209 -12.69 -9.03 13.57
C ARG A 209 -11.20 -9.21 13.48
N VAL A 210 -10.48 -8.10 13.56
CA VAL A 210 -9.03 -8.05 13.43
C VAL A 210 -8.46 -7.47 14.71
N THR A 211 -7.57 -8.21 15.35
CA THR A 211 -6.80 -7.74 16.51
C THR A 211 -5.49 -7.12 16.03
N LEU A 212 -5.32 -5.84 16.30
CA LEU A 212 -4.09 -5.08 16.03
C LEU A 212 -3.25 -5.07 17.29
N ARG A 213 -2.16 -5.85 17.32
CA ARG A 213 -1.13 -5.72 18.35
C ARG A 213 -0.16 -4.64 17.92
N HIS A 214 0.21 -3.76 18.84
CA HIS A 214 1.04 -2.62 18.50
C HIS A 214 1.94 -2.16 19.64
N GLY A 215 2.99 -1.45 19.25
CA GLY A 215 3.93 -0.76 20.15
C GLY A 215 4.55 0.44 19.45
N LEU A 216 4.85 1.47 20.23
CA LEU A 216 5.56 2.66 19.82
C LEU A 216 6.85 2.76 20.64
N GLU A 217 7.98 2.77 19.96
CA GLU A 217 9.31 2.87 20.59
C GLU A 217 10.21 3.76 19.71
N ASP A 218 10.86 4.74 20.31
CA ASP A 218 11.77 5.67 19.61
C ASP A 218 11.22 6.25 18.31
N GLY A 219 9.95 6.73 18.34
CA GLY A 219 9.28 7.29 17.16
C GLY A 219 8.88 6.25 16.11
N THR A 220 9.05 4.96 16.38
CA THR A 220 8.69 3.88 15.46
C THR A 220 7.44 3.14 15.95
N LEU A 221 6.35 3.25 15.21
CA LEU A 221 5.16 2.43 15.40
C LEU A 221 5.34 1.09 14.69
N GLN A 222 5.10 -0.01 15.40
CA GLN A 222 5.00 -1.35 14.83
C GLN A 222 3.60 -1.92 15.08
N VAL A 223 3.02 -2.53 14.05
CA VAL A 223 1.69 -3.18 14.14
C VAL A 223 1.78 -4.57 13.52
N ASP A 224 1.19 -5.55 14.19
CA ASP A 224 0.92 -6.90 13.66
C ASP A 224 -0.56 -7.22 13.86
N ALA A 225 -1.28 -7.41 12.78
CA ALA A 225 -2.71 -7.60 12.79
C ALA A 225 -3.07 -9.05 12.45
N THR A 226 -3.93 -9.64 13.27
CA THR A 226 -4.37 -11.03 13.12
C THR A 226 -5.89 -11.13 13.20
N ARG A 227 -6.46 -12.14 12.57
CA ARG A 227 -7.86 -12.52 12.73
C ARG A 227 -7.98 -14.02 13.05
N PRO A 228 -9.06 -14.45 13.71
CA PRO A 228 -9.35 -15.87 13.88
C PRO A 228 -9.46 -16.59 12.53
N ASP A 229 -9.06 -17.85 12.50
CA ASP A 229 -9.36 -18.72 11.37
C ASP A 229 -10.86 -19.05 11.38
N PRO A 230 -11.59 -18.88 10.26
CA PRO A 230 -13.02 -19.17 10.22
C PRO A 230 -13.34 -20.66 10.41
N ASN A 231 -12.36 -21.56 10.25
CA ASN A 231 -12.54 -23.01 10.37
C ASN A 231 -11.89 -23.61 11.63
N ASP A 232 -11.13 -22.84 12.38
CA ASP A 232 -10.43 -23.33 13.57
C ASP A 232 -10.22 -22.18 14.58
N GLU A 233 -11.04 -22.15 15.62
CA GLU A 233 -11.02 -21.09 16.65
C GLU A 233 -9.68 -20.97 17.41
N ASN A 234 -8.85 -22.02 17.37
CA ASN A 234 -7.53 -22.01 18.00
C ASN A 234 -6.43 -21.47 17.10
N LYS A 235 -6.74 -21.18 15.85
CA LYS A 235 -5.79 -20.61 14.88
C LYS A 235 -6.10 -19.17 14.57
N THR A 236 -5.03 -18.45 14.25
CA THR A 236 -5.13 -17.07 13.75
C THR A 236 -4.33 -16.91 12.49
N HIS A 237 -4.84 -16.08 11.58
CA HIS A 237 -4.15 -15.65 10.38
C HIS A 237 -3.63 -14.23 10.55
N ARG A 238 -2.39 -14.01 10.16
CA ARG A 238 -1.88 -12.65 10.02
C ARG A 238 -2.54 -11.99 8.83
N VAL A 239 -3.05 -10.77 9.04
CA VAL A 239 -3.76 -10.00 8.03
C VAL A 239 -2.84 -8.98 7.40
N PHE A 240 -2.18 -8.16 8.22
CA PHE A 240 -1.22 -7.17 7.76
C PHE A 240 -0.20 -6.87 8.85
N ALA A 241 0.89 -6.24 8.45
CA ALA A 241 1.83 -5.63 9.38
C ALA A 241 2.23 -4.24 8.88
N VAL A 242 2.46 -3.32 9.80
CA VAL A 242 2.92 -1.96 9.53
C VAL A 242 4.14 -1.64 10.37
N ARG A 243 5.09 -0.93 9.77
CA ARG A 243 6.13 -0.19 10.46
C ARG A 243 6.06 1.25 9.97
N ALA A 244 5.99 2.21 10.87
CA ALA A 244 5.93 3.63 10.54
C ALA A 244 6.91 4.41 11.44
N GLU A 245 7.74 5.26 10.83
CA GLU A 245 8.77 6.05 11.48
C GLU A 245 8.38 7.52 11.48
N PHE A 246 8.51 8.13 12.64
CA PHE A 246 8.20 9.53 12.88
C PHE A 246 9.42 10.29 13.40
N ALA A 247 9.50 11.58 13.07
CA ALA A 247 10.52 12.51 13.57
C ALA A 247 9.87 13.76 14.16
#